data_5f83af6ec4f859d75f1882405453d714
#
_entry.id   5f83af6ec4f859d75f1882405453d714
#
_cell.length_a   1.000
_cell.length_b   1.000
_cell.length_c   1.000
_cell.angle_alpha   90.00
_cell.angle_beta   90.00
_cell.angle_gamma   90.00
#
_symmetry.space_group_name_H-M   'P 1'
#
loop_
_entity.id
_entity.type
_entity.pdbx_description
1 polymer ?
#
loop_
_entity_poly.entity_id
_entity_poly.type
_entity_poly.pdbx_seq_one_letter_code
_entity_poly.pdbx_strand_id
1 'polypeptide(L)'
;EEHYGSKKLRNWDLDIRNADQNSQGVVGEVVFPNTVPPFYTESVVTAHPPSHEEYELYLAGIRAHNRWLVDFCAEDPDRRAGVGLILPNDLDEAVKDIQFIAESGLRGGVLLPTVPPDCNWVPPIYDPVWDRVFAAIQDHDLVINQHSGQGSPRYQETIVGEAIWITEVIFYSQSGFRHLLMSGVFERFPGLRYIMTESGCAWVGPLL
;
A
#
# COMPACT_ATOMS: atom_id res chain seq x y z
N GLU A 1 23.16 12.85 15.83
CA GLU A 1 22.11 11.99 16.45
C GLU A 1 21.10 12.82 17.27
N GLU A 2 21.51 13.86 18.01
CA GLU A 2 20.58 14.71 18.80
C GLU A 2 19.56 15.47 17.93
N HIS A 3 19.88 15.80 16.68
CA HIS A 3 19.00 16.60 15.81
C HIS A 3 17.84 15.80 15.19
N TYR A 4 17.92 14.46 15.15
CA TYR A 4 16.88 13.58 14.60
C TYR A 4 16.12 12.80 15.67
N GLY A 5 16.56 12.77 16.92
CA GLY A 5 16.00 11.94 17.97
C GLY A 5 14.52 12.22 18.24
N SER A 6 14.16 13.48 18.46
CA SER A 6 12.77 13.87 18.76
C SER A 6 11.85 13.79 17.54
N LYS A 7 12.37 14.00 16.33
CA LYS A 7 11.59 13.89 15.08
C LYS A 7 11.21 12.46 14.72
N LYS A 8 12.00 11.46 15.14
CA LYS A 8 11.65 10.04 14.94
C LYS A 8 10.54 9.60 15.88
N LEU A 9 10.42 10.16 17.07
CA LEU A 9 9.41 9.77 18.06
C LEU A 9 7.98 9.99 17.53
N ARG A 10 7.73 11.02 16.74
CA ARG A 10 6.41 11.30 16.15
C ARG A 10 5.86 10.18 15.24
N ASN A 11 6.67 9.21 14.84
CA ASN A 11 6.21 8.08 14.05
C ASN A 11 5.38 7.10 14.88
N TRP A 12 5.56 7.08 16.19
CA TRP A 12 4.87 6.16 17.11
C TRP A 12 4.44 6.81 18.45
N ASP A 13 4.98 7.97 18.81
CA ASP A 13 4.55 8.74 19.96
C ASP A 13 3.44 9.70 19.54
N LEU A 14 2.24 9.40 20.00
CA LEU A 14 1.03 10.09 19.56
C LEU A 14 0.90 11.50 20.11
N ASP A 15 1.41 11.77 21.31
CA ASP A 15 1.38 13.10 21.90
C ASP A 15 2.28 14.05 21.12
N ILE A 16 3.50 13.60 20.80
CA ILE A 16 4.45 14.35 19.98
C ILE A 16 3.88 14.55 18.56
N ARG A 17 3.29 13.51 17.97
CA ARG A 17 2.69 13.58 16.63
C ARG A 17 1.54 14.57 16.58
N ASN A 18 0.61 14.49 17.52
CA ASN A 18 -0.53 15.38 17.61
C ASN A 18 -0.12 16.84 17.85
N ALA A 19 0.87 17.06 18.70
CA ALA A 19 1.41 18.41 18.93
C ALA A 19 2.03 18.98 17.65
N ASP A 20 2.80 18.19 16.91
CA ASP A 20 3.42 18.61 15.63
C ASP A 20 2.33 18.93 14.59
N GLN A 21 1.35 18.05 14.41
CA GLN A 21 0.22 18.26 13.50
C GLN A 21 -0.60 19.50 13.85
N ASN A 22 -0.94 19.69 15.12
CA ASN A 22 -1.68 20.85 15.59
C ASN A 22 -0.92 22.15 15.31
N SER A 23 0.40 22.16 15.50
CA SER A 23 1.24 23.32 15.21
C SER A 23 1.24 23.73 13.74
N GLN A 24 0.98 22.78 12.84
CA GLN A 24 0.96 22.94 11.39
C GLN A 24 -0.46 23.07 10.82
N GLY A 25 -1.52 23.02 11.65
CA GLY A 25 -2.91 23.08 11.21
C GLY A 25 -3.39 21.80 10.51
N VAL A 26 -2.71 20.66 10.69
CA VAL A 26 -3.11 19.37 10.14
C VAL A 26 -4.23 18.79 11.00
N VAL A 27 -5.42 18.67 10.43
CA VAL A 27 -6.63 18.20 11.15
C VAL A 27 -6.90 16.70 11.01
N GLY A 28 -6.30 16.04 10.03
CA GLY A 28 -6.41 14.61 9.81
C GLY A 28 -5.33 14.09 8.87
N GLU A 29 -5.11 12.79 8.90
CA GLU A 29 -4.07 12.13 8.11
C GLU A 29 -4.52 10.76 7.59
N VAL A 30 -3.99 10.40 6.43
CA VAL A 30 -3.99 9.01 5.94
C VAL A 30 -2.63 8.41 6.26
N VAL A 31 -2.63 7.32 7.02
CA VAL A 31 -1.39 6.68 7.49
C VAL A 31 -1.03 5.55 6.55
N PHE A 32 0.00 5.78 5.73
CA PHE A 32 0.58 4.77 4.84
C PHE A 32 1.65 3.96 5.56
N PRO A 33 1.79 2.66 5.22
CA PRO A 33 2.80 1.78 5.79
C PRO A 33 4.18 2.00 5.15
N ASN A 34 4.74 3.20 5.27
CA ASN A 34 6.07 3.55 4.75
C ASN A 34 7.23 3.00 5.58
N THR A 35 6.92 2.32 6.66
CA THR A 35 7.93 1.63 7.48
C THR A 35 8.23 0.26 6.93
N VAL A 36 9.31 -0.35 7.42
CA VAL A 36 9.65 -1.75 7.15
C VAL A 36 8.89 -2.62 8.15
N PRO A 37 7.86 -3.39 7.72
CA PRO A 37 7.17 -4.30 8.62
C PRO A 37 8.13 -5.36 9.19
N PRO A 38 7.77 -6.05 10.30
CA PRO A 38 8.57 -7.17 10.77
C PRO A 38 8.87 -8.18 9.66
N PHE A 39 10.10 -8.66 9.62
CA PHE A 39 10.63 -9.63 8.63
C PHE A 39 10.85 -9.10 7.20
N TYR A 40 10.46 -7.86 6.92
CA TYR A 40 10.80 -7.23 5.65
C TYR A 40 12.22 -6.65 5.69
N THR A 41 12.90 -6.63 4.56
CA THR A 41 14.23 -6.03 4.39
C THR A 41 14.15 -4.62 3.80
N GLU A 42 13.00 -4.26 3.25
CA GLU A 42 12.75 -2.99 2.60
C GLU A 42 11.34 -2.47 2.90
N SER A 43 11.06 -1.22 2.52
CA SER A 43 9.72 -0.66 2.67
C SER A 43 8.70 -1.42 1.83
N VAL A 44 7.53 -1.69 2.39
CA VAL A 44 6.45 -2.40 1.70
C VAL A 44 5.96 -1.68 0.43
N VAL A 45 6.15 -0.36 0.33
CA VAL A 45 5.76 0.41 -0.86
C VAL A 45 6.73 0.23 -2.03
N THR A 46 7.90 -0.40 -1.80
CA THR A 46 8.89 -0.73 -2.83
C THR A 46 9.15 -2.22 -2.96
N ALA A 47 8.75 -3.00 -1.93
CA ALA A 47 8.99 -4.42 -1.87
C ALA A 47 8.29 -5.18 -2.99
N HIS A 48 9.00 -6.16 -3.55
CA HIS A 48 8.39 -7.16 -4.43
C HIS A 48 7.53 -8.13 -3.61
N PRO A 49 6.55 -8.79 -4.26
CA PRO A 49 5.87 -9.92 -3.63
C PRO A 49 6.90 -10.93 -3.13
N PRO A 50 6.77 -11.45 -1.89
CA PRO A 50 7.72 -12.41 -1.36
C PRO A 50 7.76 -13.68 -2.21
N SER A 51 8.92 -14.35 -2.21
CA SER A 51 9.03 -15.68 -2.78
C SER A 51 8.18 -16.68 -2.00
N HIS A 52 8.01 -17.89 -2.54
CA HIS A 52 7.26 -18.94 -1.85
C HIS A 52 7.87 -19.30 -0.48
N GLU A 53 9.20 -19.24 -0.36
CA GLU A 53 9.92 -19.56 0.88
C GLU A 53 9.77 -18.45 1.95
N GLU A 54 9.61 -17.20 1.52
CA GLU A 54 9.47 -16.03 2.40
C GLU A 54 8.02 -15.73 2.80
N TYR A 55 7.06 -16.28 2.07
CA TYR A 55 5.65 -15.90 2.16
C TYR A 55 5.09 -15.92 3.59
N GLU A 56 5.29 -17.00 4.33
CA GLU A 56 4.76 -17.15 5.69
C GLU A 56 5.32 -16.09 6.66
N LEU A 57 6.60 -15.74 6.52
CA LEU A 57 7.22 -14.71 7.35
C LEU A 57 6.68 -13.32 7.01
N TYR A 58 6.53 -13.03 5.72
CA TYR A 58 6.00 -11.75 5.26
C TYR A 58 4.52 -11.60 5.63
N LEU A 59 3.72 -12.66 5.51
CA LEU A 59 2.34 -12.69 5.95
C LEU A 59 2.21 -12.39 7.45
N ALA A 60 3.03 -13.04 8.26
CA ALA A 60 3.09 -12.76 9.70
C ALA A 60 3.48 -11.31 9.97
N GLY A 61 4.42 -10.75 9.20
CA GLY A 61 4.90 -9.37 9.30
C GLY A 61 3.81 -8.35 9.00
N ILE A 62 3.10 -8.48 7.85
CA ILE A 62 2.02 -7.55 7.51
C ILE A 62 0.85 -7.64 8.48
N ARG A 63 0.51 -8.83 8.97
CA ARG A 63 -0.55 -9.02 9.96
C ARG A 63 -0.19 -8.41 11.32
N ALA A 64 1.09 -8.49 11.72
CA ALA A 64 1.57 -7.79 12.91
C ALA A 64 1.48 -6.27 12.73
N HIS A 65 1.89 -5.76 11.57
CA HIS A 65 1.77 -4.34 11.23
C HIS A 65 0.30 -3.88 11.21
N ASN A 66 -0.60 -4.62 10.57
CA ASN A 66 -2.02 -4.26 10.52
C ASN A 66 -2.63 -4.17 11.94
N ARG A 67 -2.31 -5.10 12.85
CA ARG A 67 -2.77 -5.04 14.25
C ARG A 67 -2.22 -3.80 14.97
N TRP A 68 -0.92 -3.53 14.83
CA TRP A 68 -0.33 -2.32 15.39
C TRP A 68 -0.99 -1.06 14.85
N LEU A 69 -1.28 -1.01 13.54
CA LEU A 69 -1.92 0.13 12.90
C LEU A 69 -3.34 0.36 13.42
N VAL A 70 -4.08 -0.70 13.72
CA VAL A 70 -5.40 -0.62 14.38
C VAL A 70 -5.28 0.07 15.73
N ASP A 71 -4.36 -0.38 16.59
CA ASP A 71 -4.14 0.22 17.91
C ASP A 71 -3.70 1.69 17.78
N PHE A 72 -2.79 1.97 16.85
CA PHE A 72 -2.30 3.32 16.58
C PHE A 72 -3.40 4.29 16.12
N CYS A 73 -4.30 3.84 15.24
CA CYS A 73 -5.40 4.67 14.76
C CYS A 73 -6.52 4.80 15.80
N ALA A 74 -6.73 3.81 16.65
CA ALA A 74 -7.77 3.79 17.67
C ALA A 74 -7.57 4.86 18.76
N GLU A 75 -6.34 5.34 18.98
CA GLU A 75 -6.04 6.42 19.92
C GLU A 75 -6.65 7.79 19.51
N ASP A 76 -6.84 8.01 18.20
CA ASP A 76 -7.50 9.21 17.67
C ASP A 76 -8.21 8.88 16.33
N PRO A 77 -9.35 8.16 16.39
CA PRO A 77 -9.98 7.57 15.21
C PRO A 77 -10.62 8.62 14.29
N ASP A 78 -10.87 9.82 14.78
CA ASP A 78 -11.43 10.90 13.97
C ASP A 78 -10.35 11.63 13.13
N ARG A 79 -9.09 11.45 13.49
CA ARG A 79 -7.96 12.06 12.78
C ARG A 79 -7.19 11.12 11.89
N ARG A 80 -7.26 9.80 12.13
CA ARG A 80 -6.39 8.82 11.47
C ARG A 80 -7.16 7.81 10.65
N ALA A 81 -6.76 7.73 9.38
CA ALA A 81 -7.23 6.72 8.45
C ALA A 81 -6.06 5.81 8.05
N GLY A 82 -5.90 4.69 8.75
CA GLY A 82 -4.83 3.72 8.47
C GLY A 82 -5.10 2.92 7.21
N VAL A 83 -4.06 2.73 6.39
CA VAL A 83 -4.08 1.90 5.17
C VAL A 83 -3.51 0.53 5.50
N GLY A 84 -4.35 -0.51 5.44
CA GLY A 84 -3.95 -1.88 5.74
C GLY A 84 -3.22 -2.57 4.59
N LEU A 85 -2.46 -3.60 4.91
CA LEU A 85 -1.64 -4.37 3.99
C LEU A 85 -2.26 -5.72 3.67
N ILE A 86 -2.10 -6.16 2.42
CA ILE A 86 -2.40 -7.51 1.93
C ILE A 86 -1.23 -8.03 1.10
N LEU A 87 -1.11 -9.35 0.92
CA LEU A 87 -0.14 -9.97 0.01
C LEU A 87 -0.82 -10.59 -1.21
N PRO A 88 -0.17 -10.58 -2.37
CA PRO A 88 -0.72 -11.11 -3.62
C PRO A 88 -0.50 -12.62 -3.82
N ASN A 89 0.24 -13.28 -2.93
CA ASN A 89 0.67 -14.68 -3.09
C ASN A 89 -0.44 -15.70 -2.89
N ASP A 90 -1.36 -15.41 -1.96
CA ASP A 90 -2.57 -16.19 -1.70
C ASP A 90 -3.76 -15.25 -1.60
N LEU A 91 -4.61 -15.27 -2.62
CA LEU A 91 -5.74 -14.36 -2.70
C LEU A 91 -6.89 -14.70 -1.74
N ASP A 92 -6.97 -15.94 -1.24
CA ASP A 92 -7.92 -16.30 -0.21
C ASP A 92 -7.48 -15.78 1.16
N GLU A 93 -6.18 -15.78 1.45
CA GLU A 93 -5.62 -15.12 2.62
C GLU A 93 -5.73 -13.57 2.50
N ALA A 94 -5.51 -13.02 1.30
CA ALA A 94 -5.72 -11.58 1.06
C ALA A 94 -7.17 -11.15 1.33
N VAL A 95 -8.18 -11.96 0.97
CA VAL A 95 -9.60 -11.70 1.29
C VAL A 95 -9.83 -11.70 2.80
N LYS A 96 -9.21 -12.60 3.56
CA LYS A 96 -9.31 -12.61 5.03
C LYS A 96 -8.66 -11.36 5.65
N ASP A 97 -7.53 -10.92 5.09
CA ASP A 97 -6.88 -9.70 5.56
C ASP A 97 -7.71 -8.44 5.23
N ILE A 98 -8.40 -8.40 4.08
CA ILE A 98 -9.38 -7.35 3.73
C ILE A 98 -10.53 -7.33 4.74
N GLN A 99 -11.09 -8.48 5.08
CA GLN A 99 -12.15 -8.59 6.09
C GLN A 99 -11.66 -8.07 7.45
N PHE A 100 -10.46 -8.46 7.89
CA PHE A 100 -9.84 -7.94 9.11
C PHE A 100 -9.71 -6.42 9.09
N ILE A 101 -9.20 -5.84 7.98
CA ILE A 101 -9.04 -4.39 7.80
C ILE A 101 -10.39 -3.67 7.97
N ALA A 102 -11.44 -4.19 7.33
CA ALA A 102 -12.78 -3.62 7.41
C ALA A 102 -13.37 -3.70 8.84
N GLU A 103 -13.31 -4.87 9.46
CA GLU A 103 -13.87 -5.11 10.79
C GLU A 103 -13.11 -4.36 11.89
N SER A 104 -11.82 -4.10 11.70
CA SER A 104 -10.98 -3.36 12.64
C SER A 104 -11.10 -1.84 12.51
N GLY A 105 -11.87 -1.32 11.56
CA GLY A 105 -12.12 0.11 11.39
C GLY A 105 -10.94 0.89 10.78
N LEU A 106 -10.06 0.26 10.04
CA LEU A 106 -9.00 0.91 9.26
C LEU A 106 -9.61 1.65 8.07
N ARG A 107 -9.96 2.92 8.26
CA ARG A 107 -10.70 3.75 7.29
C ARG A 107 -9.90 4.16 6.07
N GLY A 108 -8.58 4.03 6.10
CA GLY A 108 -7.70 4.32 4.96
C GLY A 108 -7.85 3.30 3.82
N GLY A 109 -8.44 2.14 4.10
CA GLY A 109 -8.63 1.09 3.12
C GLY A 109 -7.42 0.16 2.97
N VAL A 110 -7.16 -0.30 1.76
CA VAL A 110 -6.17 -1.35 1.46
C VAL A 110 -5.09 -0.80 0.55
N LEU A 111 -3.82 -1.06 0.85
CA LEU A 111 -2.73 -0.88 -0.10
C LEU A 111 -2.72 -2.07 -1.07
N LEU A 112 -3.14 -1.83 -2.32
CA LEU A 112 -3.16 -2.86 -3.35
C LEU A 112 -1.74 -3.13 -3.83
N PRO A 113 -1.20 -4.34 -3.70
CA PRO A 113 0.11 -4.67 -4.24
C PRO A 113 0.07 -4.65 -5.77
N THR A 114 0.96 -3.87 -6.39
CA THR A 114 1.15 -3.88 -7.84
C THR A 114 2.25 -4.89 -8.18
N VAL A 115 1.90 -5.92 -8.93
CA VAL A 115 2.83 -6.99 -9.31
C VAL A 115 3.77 -6.48 -10.40
N PRO A 116 5.09 -6.48 -10.16
CA PRO A 116 6.07 -6.06 -11.16
C PRO A 116 6.13 -7.01 -12.37
N PRO A 117 6.57 -6.55 -13.55
CA PRO A 117 6.60 -7.35 -14.76
C PRO A 117 7.61 -8.51 -14.73
N ASP A 118 8.60 -8.46 -13.86
CA ASP A 118 9.59 -9.50 -13.62
C ASP A 118 9.18 -10.51 -12.54
N CYS A 119 8.04 -10.32 -11.87
CA CYS A 119 7.47 -11.22 -10.89
C CYS A 119 6.50 -12.20 -11.57
N ASN A 120 6.87 -13.48 -11.65
CA ASN A 120 6.11 -14.53 -12.34
C ASN A 120 5.55 -15.62 -11.41
N TRP A 121 5.69 -15.46 -10.09
CA TRP A 121 5.21 -16.42 -9.08
C TRP A 121 3.90 -16.01 -8.39
N VAL A 122 3.35 -14.85 -8.76
CA VAL A 122 2.01 -14.40 -8.38
C VAL A 122 1.26 -13.94 -9.63
N PRO A 123 -0.08 -14.06 -9.66
CA PRO A 123 -0.86 -13.62 -10.81
C PRO A 123 -0.82 -12.09 -10.94
N PRO A 124 -0.73 -11.55 -12.17
CA PRO A 124 -0.80 -10.11 -12.37
C PRO A 124 -2.19 -9.58 -11.99
N ILE A 125 -2.28 -8.33 -11.52
CA ILE A 125 -3.52 -7.78 -10.96
C ILE A 125 -4.67 -7.63 -11.97
N TYR A 126 -4.41 -7.79 -13.27
CA TYR A 126 -5.42 -7.82 -14.33
C TYR A 126 -5.95 -9.23 -14.64
N ASP A 127 -5.43 -10.28 -13.98
CA ASP A 127 -5.95 -11.63 -14.10
C ASP A 127 -7.33 -11.74 -13.39
N PRO A 128 -8.34 -12.38 -14.02
CA PRO A 128 -9.66 -12.53 -13.39
C PRO A 128 -9.66 -13.26 -12.05
N VAL A 129 -8.61 -13.97 -11.68
CA VAL A 129 -8.48 -14.60 -10.37
C VAL A 129 -8.52 -13.57 -9.22
N TRP A 130 -8.18 -12.31 -9.51
CA TRP A 130 -8.25 -11.19 -8.56
C TRP A 130 -9.67 -10.68 -8.31
N ASP A 131 -10.66 -11.08 -9.09
CA ASP A 131 -12.05 -10.60 -8.95
C ASP A 131 -12.59 -10.85 -7.53
N ARG A 132 -12.15 -11.92 -6.85
CA ARG A 132 -12.50 -12.20 -5.45
C ARG A 132 -11.99 -11.14 -4.47
N VAL A 133 -10.82 -10.59 -4.76
CA VAL A 133 -10.20 -9.49 -3.96
C VAL A 133 -10.95 -8.19 -4.21
N PHE A 134 -11.23 -7.86 -5.47
CA PHE A 134 -11.99 -6.66 -5.81
C PHE A 134 -13.41 -6.69 -5.29
N ALA A 135 -14.08 -7.86 -5.34
CA ALA A 135 -15.38 -8.06 -4.74
C ALA A 135 -15.34 -7.81 -3.22
N ALA A 136 -14.38 -8.41 -2.51
CA ALA A 136 -14.25 -8.21 -1.07
C ALA A 136 -14.00 -6.73 -0.70
N ILE A 137 -13.14 -6.02 -1.45
CA ILE A 137 -12.88 -4.60 -1.22
C ILE A 137 -14.16 -3.77 -1.43
N GLN A 138 -14.92 -4.05 -2.51
CA GLN A 138 -16.18 -3.35 -2.81
C GLN A 138 -17.25 -3.66 -1.77
N ASP A 139 -17.43 -4.93 -1.39
CA ASP A 139 -18.47 -5.37 -0.45
C ASP A 139 -18.27 -4.77 0.96
N HIS A 140 -17.04 -4.51 1.34
CA HIS A 140 -16.68 -3.82 2.58
C HIS A 140 -16.57 -2.30 2.46
N ASP A 141 -16.89 -1.72 1.30
CA ASP A 141 -16.80 -0.26 1.02
C ASP A 141 -15.41 0.33 1.31
N LEU A 142 -14.35 -0.45 1.09
CA LEU A 142 -12.98 0.00 1.30
C LEU A 142 -12.45 0.76 0.09
N VAL A 143 -11.44 1.59 0.34
CA VAL A 143 -10.71 2.31 -0.71
C VAL A 143 -9.46 1.52 -1.10
N ILE A 144 -9.24 1.38 -2.40
CA ILE A 144 -7.96 0.90 -2.92
C ILE A 144 -6.98 2.06 -2.93
N ASN A 145 -5.84 1.87 -2.28
CA ASN A 145 -4.71 2.78 -2.37
C ASN A 145 -3.59 2.12 -3.19
N GLN A 146 -2.97 2.89 -4.04
CA GLN A 146 -1.71 2.56 -4.70
C GLN A 146 -0.69 3.66 -4.40
N HIS A 147 0.53 3.26 -4.06
CA HIS A 147 1.60 4.19 -3.77
C HIS A 147 2.69 4.10 -4.84
N SER A 148 3.41 5.20 -5.10
CA SER A 148 4.59 5.15 -5.96
C SER A 148 5.65 4.21 -5.37
N GLY A 149 6.51 3.67 -6.23
CA GLY A 149 7.46 2.61 -5.84
C GLY A 149 6.98 1.20 -6.18
N GLN A 150 5.69 0.94 -6.03
CA GLN A 150 5.12 -0.37 -6.37
C GLN A 150 5.17 -0.66 -7.87
N GLY A 151 5.34 -1.93 -8.21
CA GLY A 151 5.27 -2.42 -9.58
C GLY A 151 6.53 -2.17 -10.43
N SER A 152 7.57 -1.55 -9.88
CA SER A 152 8.86 -1.41 -10.56
C SER A 152 9.58 -2.76 -10.64
N PRO A 153 10.21 -3.11 -11.77
CA PRO A 153 11.09 -4.28 -11.83
C PRO A 153 12.35 -4.07 -10.98
N ARG A 154 13.06 -5.14 -10.69
CA ARG A 154 14.35 -5.06 -10.02
C ARG A 154 15.43 -4.59 -11.00
N TYR A 155 16.18 -3.60 -10.57
CA TYR A 155 17.37 -3.12 -11.27
C TYR A 155 18.63 -3.66 -10.56
N GLN A 156 19.76 -3.57 -11.25
CA GLN A 156 21.04 -3.91 -10.63
C GLN A 156 21.34 -2.97 -9.47
N GLU A 157 21.88 -3.48 -8.38
CA GLU A 157 22.29 -2.70 -7.21
C GLU A 157 23.55 -1.87 -7.50
N THR A 158 23.41 -0.88 -8.35
CA THR A 158 24.45 0.07 -8.77
C THR A 158 23.89 1.47 -8.78
N ILE A 159 24.77 2.48 -8.73
CA ILE A 159 24.37 3.90 -8.86
C ILE A 159 23.57 4.14 -10.14
N VAL A 160 23.91 3.45 -11.23
CA VAL A 160 23.19 3.56 -12.51
C VAL A 160 21.81 2.90 -12.40
N GLY A 161 21.70 1.74 -11.79
CA GLY A 161 20.42 1.06 -11.58
C GLY A 161 19.47 1.87 -10.70
N GLU A 162 19.98 2.49 -9.65
CA GLU A 162 19.20 3.42 -8.80
C GLU A 162 18.74 4.66 -9.57
N ALA A 163 19.62 5.26 -10.38
CA ALA A 163 19.27 6.40 -11.23
C ALA A 163 18.18 6.05 -12.25
N ILE A 164 18.24 4.85 -12.85
CA ILE A 164 17.21 4.36 -13.77
C ILE A 164 15.90 4.17 -12.99
N TRP A 165 15.92 3.50 -11.83
CA TRP A 165 14.75 3.30 -11.00
C TRP A 165 14.06 4.62 -10.66
N ILE A 166 14.78 5.64 -10.19
CA ILE A 166 14.23 6.96 -9.87
C ILE A 166 13.51 7.60 -11.06
N THR A 167 14.02 7.40 -12.28
CA THR A 167 13.39 7.98 -13.49
C THR A 167 12.17 7.18 -13.96
N GLU A 168 12.10 5.89 -13.69
CA GLU A 168 11.05 4.99 -14.19
C GLU A 168 9.98 4.66 -13.15
N VAL A 169 10.24 4.90 -11.85
CA VAL A 169 9.33 4.54 -10.76
C VAL A 169 7.91 5.10 -10.93
N ILE A 170 7.78 6.33 -11.43
CA ILE A 170 6.46 6.95 -11.67
C ILE A 170 5.72 6.23 -12.81
N PHE A 171 6.42 5.80 -13.85
CA PHE A 171 5.81 5.05 -14.95
C PHE A 171 5.23 3.71 -14.45
N TYR A 172 5.99 2.95 -13.67
CA TYR A 172 5.52 1.69 -13.12
C TYR A 172 4.43 1.88 -12.08
N SER A 173 4.50 2.93 -11.26
CA SER A 173 3.44 3.29 -10.32
C SER A 173 2.08 3.52 -10.98
N GLN A 174 2.06 4.00 -12.22
CA GLN A 174 0.83 4.20 -12.98
C GLN A 174 0.29 2.89 -13.60
N SER A 175 1.13 1.86 -13.69
CA SER A 175 0.78 0.61 -14.37
C SER A 175 -0.41 -0.09 -13.69
N GLY A 176 -0.48 -0.10 -12.37
CA GLY A 176 -1.58 -0.69 -11.62
C GLY A 176 -2.95 -0.15 -12.05
N PHE A 177 -3.10 1.17 -12.08
CA PHE A 177 -4.35 1.80 -12.54
C PHE A 177 -4.69 1.40 -13.99
N ARG A 178 -3.70 1.48 -14.89
CA ARG A 178 -3.90 1.10 -16.30
C ARG A 178 -4.30 -0.37 -16.45
N HIS A 179 -3.72 -1.26 -15.66
CA HIS A 179 -4.06 -2.66 -15.66
C HIS A 179 -5.53 -2.89 -15.26
N LEU A 180 -6.00 -2.23 -14.20
CA LEU A 180 -7.39 -2.34 -13.75
C LEU A 180 -8.37 -1.73 -14.76
N LEU A 181 -8.00 -0.57 -15.34
CA LEU A 181 -8.83 0.09 -16.37
C LEU A 181 -8.97 -0.78 -17.62
N MET A 182 -7.85 -1.25 -18.18
CA MET A 182 -7.84 -2.00 -19.43
C MET A 182 -8.40 -3.41 -19.30
N SER A 183 -8.37 -4.01 -18.11
CA SER A 183 -8.99 -5.32 -17.84
C SER A 183 -10.48 -5.25 -17.49
N GLY A 184 -11.07 -4.03 -17.46
CA GLY A 184 -12.50 -3.84 -17.18
C GLY A 184 -12.88 -4.09 -15.71
N VAL A 185 -11.94 -3.99 -14.78
CA VAL A 185 -12.22 -4.16 -13.33
C VAL A 185 -13.25 -3.14 -12.87
N PHE A 186 -13.12 -1.88 -13.25
CA PHE A 186 -14.08 -0.83 -12.84
C PHE A 186 -15.47 -0.98 -13.46
N GLU A 187 -15.60 -1.72 -14.56
CA GLU A 187 -16.91 -2.10 -15.13
C GLU A 187 -17.54 -3.26 -14.36
N ARG A 188 -16.73 -4.26 -13.95
CA ARG A 188 -17.22 -5.40 -13.16
C ARG A 188 -17.52 -5.02 -11.71
N PHE A 189 -16.76 -4.07 -11.17
CA PHE A 189 -16.88 -3.61 -9.78
C PHE A 189 -17.05 -2.09 -9.72
N PRO A 190 -18.21 -1.54 -10.12
CA PRO A 190 -18.42 -0.10 -10.26
C PRO A 190 -18.44 0.68 -8.93
N GLY A 191 -18.53 -0.01 -7.80
CA GLY A 191 -18.45 0.59 -6.47
C GLY A 191 -17.01 0.78 -5.95
N LEU A 192 -15.99 0.29 -6.67
CA LEU A 192 -14.60 0.46 -6.24
C LEU A 192 -14.18 1.94 -6.27
N ARG A 193 -13.50 2.34 -5.21
CA ARG A 193 -12.83 3.64 -5.10
C ARG A 193 -11.33 3.43 -5.14
N TYR A 194 -10.63 4.25 -5.92
CA TYR A 194 -9.20 4.11 -6.18
C TYR A 194 -8.46 5.43 -6.00
N ILE A 195 -7.40 5.40 -5.20
CA ILE A 195 -6.53 6.54 -4.92
C ILE A 195 -5.11 6.19 -5.33
N MET A 196 -4.46 7.10 -6.04
CA MET A 196 -3.04 7.03 -6.38
C MET A 196 -2.27 8.08 -5.59
N THR A 197 -1.25 7.64 -4.87
CA THR A 197 -0.40 8.49 -4.04
C THR A 197 1.00 8.59 -4.64
N GLU A 198 1.53 9.81 -4.73
CA GLU A 198 2.86 10.14 -5.26
C GLU A 198 3.12 9.73 -6.72
N SER A 199 2.09 9.45 -7.51
CA SER A 199 2.22 8.95 -8.90
C SER A 199 2.16 10.05 -9.97
N GLY A 200 2.14 11.32 -9.55
CA GLY A 200 1.92 12.46 -10.44
C GLY A 200 0.53 12.46 -11.08
N CYS A 201 0.21 13.47 -11.87
CA CYS A 201 -1.09 13.56 -12.56
C CYS A 201 -0.98 13.96 -14.04
N ALA A 202 0.20 14.31 -14.55
CA ALA A 202 0.38 14.76 -15.92
C ALA A 202 0.03 13.70 -16.98
N TRP A 203 0.04 12.43 -16.61
CA TRP A 203 -0.31 11.29 -17.46
C TRP A 203 -1.83 11.06 -17.62
N VAL A 204 -2.66 11.67 -16.79
CA VAL A 204 -4.13 11.47 -16.80
C VAL A 204 -4.74 12.03 -18.07
N GLY A 205 -4.38 13.26 -18.46
CA GLY A 205 -4.92 13.88 -19.67
C GLY A 205 -4.64 13.07 -20.95
N PRO A 206 -3.40 12.61 -21.22
CA PRO A 206 -3.11 11.74 -22.35
C PRO A 206 -3.79 10.36 -22.31
N LEU A 207 -4.22 9.88 -21.14
CA LEU A 207 -4.92 8.60 -21.01
C LEU A 207 -6.41 8.70 -21.35
N LEU A 208 -7.03 9.84 -21.08
CA LEU A 208 -8.46 10.11 -21.34
C LEU A 208 -8.70 10.54 -22.80
#